data_218be19112bc9a10b4555e0295711feb
#
_entry.id   218be19112bc9a10b4555e0295711feb
#
_cell.length_a   1.000
_cell.length_b   1.000
_cell.length_c   1.000
_cell.angle_alpha   90.00
_cell.angle_beta   90.00
_cell.angle_gamma   90.00
#
_symmetry.space_group_name_H-M   'P 1'
#
loop_
_entity.id
_entity.type
_entity.pdbx_description
1 polymer ?
#
loop_
_entity_poly.entity_id
_entity_poly.type
_entity_poly.pdbx_seq_one_letter_code
_entity_poly.pdbx_strand_id
1 'polypeptide(L)'
;MTRADEVVSRHPFVVAHRGASAALPEHTLAAYDLALREGADGVECDVRLTRDGHLVCVHDRRLDRTSSGAGLVSTMTLAELRELEYGAWHGSWREDGTHGDTGLLTLDALVALVLDWKRPVKIFVETKHPVRYGALVESKVLALLHRFGIAAPASADRSRAVVMSFSAAALWRIRRAAPLLPTVLLGRSHRYLASSAASTIGATAVGPSLATLREHPELVDRAAAQGRALYCWSADDYEDVRFCRDVGVAWLATHHPGRVKAWLDDGLTGADVH
;
A
#
# COMPACT_ATOMS: atom_id res chain seq x y z
N MET A 1 -27.73 -26.71 10.28
CA MET A 1 -26.34 -26.16 10.32
C MET A 1 -26.43 -24.75 9.81
N THR A 2 -26.49 -23.82 10.71
CA THR A 2 -26.63 -22.37 10.51
C THR A 2 -25.35 -21.82 9.89
N ARG A 3 -25.47 -21.09 8.78
CA ARG A 3 -24.39 -20.22 8.27
C ARG A 3 -24.02 -19.28 9.40
N ALA A 4 -22.82 -19.46 9.94
CA ALA A 4 -22.23 -18.49 10.84
C ALA A 4 -22.12 -17.16 10.08
N ASP A 5 -22.66 -16.11 10.69
CA ASP A 5 -22.65 -14.76 10.21
C ASP A 5 -21.21 -14.34 9.88
N GLU A 6 -20.86 -14.31 8.59
CA GLU A 6 -19.77 -13.46 8.11
C GLU A 6 -20.20 -12.03 8.43
N VAL A 7 -19.61 -11.49 9.48
CA VAL A 7 -19.62 -10.05 9.72
C VAL A 7 -18.83 -9.44 8.56
N VAL A 8 -19.52 -9.17 7.46
CA VAL A 8 -19.01 -8.27 6.42
C VAL A 8 -18.72 -6.97 7.16
N SER A 9 -17.45 -6.63 7.31
CA SER A 9 -17.04 -5.36 7.88
C SER A 9 -17.82 -4.25 7.18
N ARG A 10 -18.68 -3.53 7.91
CA ARG A 10 -19.51 -2.45 7.36
C ARG A 10 -18.70 -1.28 6.82
N HIS A 11 -17.37 -1.32 7.01
CA HIS A 11 -16.44 -0.24 6.67
C HIS A 11 -15.24 -0.78 5.89
N PRO A 12 -14.70 0.02 4.95
CA PRO A 12 -13.47 -0.34 4.26
C PRO A 12 -12.31 -0.50 5.24
N PHE A 13 -11.39 -1.40 4.95
CA PHE A 13 -10.09 -1.51 5.61
C PHE A 13 -9.29 -0.24 5.33
N VAL A 14 -8.83 0.45 6.37
CA VAL A 14 -8.00 1.64 6.25
C VAL A 14 -6.54 1.26 6.05
N VAL A 15 -5.99 1.65 4.89
CA VAL A 15 -4.60 1.39 4.52
C VAL A 15 -3.83 2.71 4.54
N ALA A 16 -2.81 2.81 5.40
CA ALA A 16 -1.97 4.00 5.47
C ALA A 16 -1.03 4.05 4.25
N HIS A 17 -1.31 4.99 3.33
CA HIS A 17 -0.58 5.19 2.08
C HIS A 17 0.78 5.82 2.35
N ARG A 18 1.85 5.00 2.29
CA ARG A 18 3.22 5.37 2.66
C ARG A 18 3.39 5.74 4.14
N GLY A 19 2.56 5.16 5.04
CA GLY A 19 2.46 5.53 6.44
C GLY A 19 1.44 6.66 6.71
N ALA A 20 1.47 7.27 7.88
CA ALA A 20 0.73 8.49 8.20
C ALA A 20 1.40 9.70 7.52
N SER A 21 1.43 9.67 6.19
CA SER A 21 2.31 10.51 5.35
C SER A 21 1.85 11.97 5.23
N ALA A 22 0.67 12.31 5.73
CA ALA A 22 0.27 13.70 5.91
C ALA A 22 0.87 14.33 7.18
N ALA A 23 1.21 13.51 8.18
CA ALA A 23 1.76 13.98 9.46
C ALA A 23 3.29 13.88 9.52
N LEU A 24 3.87 12.85 8.89
CA LEU A 24 5.30 12.56 8.90
C LEU A 24 5.82 12.23 7.49
N PRO A 25 7.14 12.37 7.22
CA PRO A 25 7.69 12.08 5.90
C PRO A 25 7.34 10.67 5.41
N GLU A 26 6.84 10.60 4.16
CA GLU A 26 6.43 9.32 3.54
C GLU A 26 7.55 8.28 3.57
N HIS A 27 7.19 7.00 3.70
CA HIS A 27 8.10 5.86 3.67
C HIS A 27 9.17 5.86 4.78
N THR A 28 8.97 6.57 5.88
CA THR A 28 9.84 6.50 7.06
C THR A 28 9.29 5.54 8.11
N LEU A 29 10.17 4.98 8.94
CA LEU A 29 9.74 4.11 10.04
C LEU A 29 8.78 4.84 10.98
N ALA A 30 9.05 6.12 11.26
CA ALA A 30 8.21 6.98 12.09
C ALA A 30 6.79 7.13 11.51
N ALA A 31 6.63 7.33 10.19
CA ALA A 31 5.33 7.45 9.55
C ALA A 31 4.52 6.15 9.65
N TYR A 32 5.16 4.99 9.54
CA TYR A 32 4.48 3.71 9.68
C TYR A 32 4.14 3.37 11.14
N ASP A 33 5.03 3.64 12.09
CA ASP A 33 4.75 3.47 13.51
C ASP A 33 3.56 4.33 13.94
N LEU A 34 3.52 5.61 13.52
CA LEU A 34 2.37 6.48 13.76
C LEU A 34 1.10 5.91 13.17
N ALA A 35 1.09 5.50 11.90
CA ALA A 35 -0.08 4.91 11.25
C ALA A 35 -0.62 3.70 12.00
N LEU A 36 0.26 2.85 12.50
CA LEU A 36 -0.12 1.66 13.28
C LEU A 36 -0.70 2.02 14.65
N ARG A 37 -0.17 3.06 15.32
CA ARG A 37 -0.72 3.61 16.58
C ARG A 37 -2.09 4.25 16.36
N GLU A 38 -2.29 4.91 15.24
CA GLU A 38 -3.57 5.51 14.83
C GLU A 38 -4.62 4.49 14.39
N GLY A 39 -4.30 3.20 14.40
CA GLY A 39 -5.25 2.13 14.17
C GLY A 39 -5.40 1.70 12.71
N ALA A 40 -4.51 2.11 11.79
CA ALA A 40 -4.55 1.66 10.40
C ALA A 40 -4.61 0.13 10.29
N ASP A 41 -5.54 -0.43 9.53
CA ASP A 41 -5.74 -1.87 9.38
C ASP A 41 -4.64 -2.50 8.49
N GLY A 42 -4.06 -1.69 7.62
CA GLY A 42 -2.92 -2.03 6.78
C GLY A 42 -2.00 -0.85 6.55
N VAL A 43 -0.81 -1.15 6.06
CA VAL A 43 0.15 -0.14 5.58
C VAL A 43 0.51 -0.44 4.13
N GLU A 44 0.70 0.61 3.35
CA GLU A 44 1.11 0.49 1.96
C GLU A 44 2.52 1.05 1.79
N CYS A 45 3.32 0.41 0.93
CA CYS A 45 4.66 0.87 0.60
C CYS A 45 5.01 0.64 -0.87
N ASP A 46 5.77 1.59 -1.43
CA ASP A 46 6.38 1.54 -2.75
C ASP A 46 7.79 0.97 -2.69
N VAL A 47 8.10 -0.08 -3.43
CA VAL A 47 9.44 -0.68 -3.37
C VAL A 47 10.23 -0.51 -4.65
N ARG A 48 11.52 -0.20 -4.46
CA ARG A 48 12.54 -0.12 -5.51
C ARG A 48 13.79 -0.90 -5.13
N LEU A 49 14.57 -1.27 -6.13
CA LEU A 49 15.86 -1.93 -5.94
C LEU A 49 16.99 -0.92 -5.99
N THR A 50 17.91 -1.04 -5.02
CA THR A 50 19.22 -0.40 -5.04
C THR A 50 20.14 -1.07 -6.07
N ARG A 51 21.33 -0.47 -6.33
CA ARG A 51 22.35 -1.04 -7.22
C ARG A 51 22.84 -2.42 -6.76
N ASP A 52 22.95 -2.60 -5.45
CA ASP A 52 23.39 -3.85 -4.80
C ASP A 52 22.25 -4.79 -4.42
N GLY A 53 21.00 -4.51 -4.91
CA GLY A 53 19.86 -5.43 -4.89
C GLY A 53 19.09 -5.49 -3.57
N HIS A 54 19.14 -4.45 -2.75
CA HIS A 54 18.26 -4.28 -1.59
C HIS A 54 16.92 -3.66 -1.98
N LEU A 55 15.85 -4.05 -1.29
CA LEU A 55 14.51 -3.46 -1.44
C LEU A 55 14.38 -2.29 -0.47
N VAL A 56 14.16 -1.09 -1.00
CA VAL A 56 13.95 0.15 -0.23
C VAL A 56 12.58 0.73 -0.50
N CYS A 57 12.00 1.37 0.53
CA CYS A 57 10.70 2.02 0.44
C CYS A 57 10.88 3.44 -0.10
N VAL A 58 10.66 3.64 -1.41
CA VAL A 58 10.77 4.93 -2.09
C VAL A 58 9.79 4.97 -3.26
N HIS A 59 8.91 5.98 -3.31
CA HIS A 59 7.95 6.11 -4.39
C HIS A 59 8.59 6.45 -5.72
N ASP A 60 9.38 7.51 -5.76
CA ASP A 60 9.91 8.05 -6.99
C ASP A 60 11.11 7.21 -7.50
N ARG A 61 11.31 7.24 -8.80
CA ARG A 61 12.49 6.65 -9.41
C ARG A 61 13.77 7.41 -9.04
N ARG A 62 13.62 8.70 -8.75
CA ARG A 62 14.68 9.63 -8.36
C ARG A 62 14.55 10.02 -6.90
N LEU A 63 15.67 10.40 -6.31
CA LEU A 63 15.81 10.78 -4.90
C LEU A 63 15.39 12.22 -4.61
N ASP A 64 15.35 13.05 -5.65
CA ASP A 64 15.37 14.52 -5.60
C ASP A 64 14.20 15.15 -4.82
N ARG A 65 13.03 14.48 -4.72
CA ARG A 65 11.84 15.01 -4.04
C ARG A 65 11.85 14.73 -2.53
N THR A 66 12.29 13.54 -2.12
CA THR A 66 12.09 13.05 -0.75
C THR A 66 13.39 12.77 -0.01
N SER A 67 14.52 13.26 -0.52
CA SER A 67 15.80 13.16 0.17
C SER A 67 16.73 14.34 -0.14
N SER A 68 17.81 14.45 0.63
CA SER A 68 18.90 15.40 0.37
C SER A 68 19.76 15.02 -0.85
N GLY A 69 19.54 13.82 -1.43
CA GLY A 69 20.30 13.32 -2.58
C GLY A 69 19.64 13.62 -3.91
N ALA A 70 20.36 13.32 -4.98
CA ALA A 70 19.88 13.45 -6.35
C ALA A 70 20.21 12.19 -7.18
N GLY A 71 19.45 11.93 -8.25
CA GLY A 71 19.71 10.81 -9.16
C GLY A 71 18.78 9.61 -8.94
N LEU A 72 19.15 8.48 -9.54
CA LEU A 72 18.29 7.29 -9.56
C LEU A 72 18.60 6.39 -8.35
N VAL A 73 17.57 5.95 -7.63
CA VAL A 73 17.68 4.94 -6.55
C VAL A 73 18.47 3.71 -7.02
N SER A 74 18.21 3.22 -8.23
CA SER A 74 18.85 2.01 -8.79
C SER A 74 20.33 2.17 -9.16
N THR A 75 20.91 3.35 -9.04
CA THR A 75 22.34 3.57 -9.32
C THR A 75 23.19 3.67 -8.05
N MET A 76 22.56 3.69 -6.88
CA MET A 76 23.23 3.78 -5.58
C MET A 76 23.08 2.49 -4.78
N THR A 77 24.08 2.18 -3.97
CA THR A 77 24.03 1.08 -2.98
C THR A 77 23.18 1.47 -1.79
N LEU A 78 22.78 0.48 -1.00
CA LEU A 78 22.08 0.74 0.25
C LEU A 78 22.89 1.62 1.21
N ALA A 79 24.21 1.40 1.27
CA ALA A 79 25.11 2.20 2.10
C ALA A 79 25.12 3.68 1.69
N GLU A 80 25.29 3.95 0.39
CA GLU A 80 25.25 5.33 -0.15
C GLU A 80 23.89 6.01 0.10
N LEU A 81 22.78 5.27 -0.02
CA LEU A 81 21.45 5.80 0.23
C LEU A 81 21.18 6.12 1.70
N ARG A 82 21.78 5.37 2.63
CA ARG A 82 21.62 5.60 4.08
C ARG A 82 22.32 6.85 4.59
N GLU A 83 23.27 7.38 3.84
CA GLU A 83 23.95 8.65 4.18
C GLU A 83 23.07 9.89 3.85
N LEU A 84 21.96 9.70 3.15
CA LEU A 84 21.06 10.78 2.77
C LEU A 84 20.01 11.01 3.85
N GLU A 85 19.55 12.26 3.92
CA GLU A 85 18.47 12.67 4.80
C GLU A 85 17.11 12.56 4.05
N TYR A 86 16.07 12.04 4.71
CA TYR A 86 14.76 11.77 4.11
C TYR A 86 13.59 12.51 4.78
N GLY A 87 13.83 13.37 5.76
CA GLY A 87 12.78 14.07 6.50
C GLY A 87 12.63 15.55 6.16
N ALA A 88 13.74 16.24 5.85
CA ALA A 88 13.81 17.72 5.78
C ALA A 88 12.89 18.38 4.75
N TRP A 89 12.46 17.65 3.73
CA TRP A 89 11.52 18.16 2.71
C TRP A 89 10.07 18.29 3.22
N HIS A 90 9.74 17.59 4.32
CA HIS A 90 8.39 17.54 4.86
C HIS A 90 8.18 18.67 5.87
N GLY A 91 7.02 19.36 5.82
CA GLY A 91 6.74 20.52 6.67
C GLY A 91 6.69 20.25 8.18
N SER A 92 6.58 18.98 8.60
CA SER A 92 6.63 18.58 10.01
C SER A 92 8.06 18.35 10.53
N TRP A 93 9.07 18.32 9.64
CA TRP A 93 10.44 18.03 10.03
C TRP A 93 11.02 19.09 10.97
N ARG A 94 11.74 18.65 12.00
CA ARG A 94 12.44 19.49 12.94
C ARG A 94 13.81 18.92 13.24
N GLU A 95 14.81 19.76 13.44
CA GLU A 95 16.20 19.36 13.71
C GLU A 95 16.40 18.67 15.06
N ASP A 96 15.47 18.81 16.01
CA ASP A 96 15.56 18.27 17.37
C ASP A 96 15.31 16.75 17.45
N GLY A 97 15.05 16.09 16.32
CA GLY A 97 14.85 14.62 16.25
C GLY A 97 13.57 14.11 16.91
N THR A 98 12.62 14.99 17.23
CA THR A 98 11.35 14.60 17.92
C THR A 98 10.43 13.74 17.06
N HIS A 99 10.78 13.49 15.78
CA HIS A 99 9.94 12.77 14.81
C HIS A 99 10.19 11.26 14.74
N GLY A 100 11.12 10.74 15.54
CA GLY A 100 11.55 9.34 15.43
C GLY A 100 12.45 9.09 14.21
N ASP A 101 12.53 7.83 13.77
CA ASP A 101 13.40 7.43 12.64
C ASP A 101 12.79 7.82 11.30
N THR A 102 13.35 8.86 10.69
CA THR A 102 13.02 9.37 9.35
C THR A 102 14.06 8.98 8.31
N GLY A 103 14.99 8.09 8.61
CA GLY A 103 15.99 7.56 7.68
C GLY A 103 15.39 6.68 6.58
N LEU A 104 16.25 6.27 5.63
CA LEU A 104 15.87 5.34 4.57
C LEU A 104 15.33 4.03 5.14
N LEU A 105 14.11 3.70 4.82
CA LEU A 105 13.48 2.46 5.25
C LEU A 105 13.68 1.35 4.21
N THR A 106 14.10 0.17 4.67
CA THR A 106 14.13 -1.04 3.85
C THR A 106 12.83 -1.85 4.01
N LEU A 107 12.46 -2.62 3.00
CA LEU A 107 11.23 -3.43 3.06
C LEU A 107 11.29 -4.49 4.18
N ASP A 108 12.46 -5.05 4.47
CA ASP A 108 12.60 -6.04 5.55
C ASP A 108 12.36 -5.41 6.94
N ALA A 109 12.83 -4.19 7.18
CA ALA A 109 12.53 -3.47 8.42
C ALA A 109 11.04 -3.14 8.56
N LEU A 110 10.37 -2.73 7.47
CA LEU A 110 8.94 -2.49 7.48
C LEU A 110 8.13 -3.78 7.72
N VAL A 111 8.49 -4.88 7.06
CA VAL A 111 7.82 -6.19 7.29
C VAL A 111 8.01 -6.65 8.74
N ALA A 112 9.20 -6.49 9.30
CA ALA A 112 9.46 -6.81 10.71
C ALA A 112 8.57 -5.99 11.64
N LEU A 113 8.48 -4.66 11.47
CA LEU A 113 7.60 -3.78 12.25
C LEU A 113 6.13 -4.26 12.19
N VAL A 114 5.63 -4.54 10.98
CA VAL A 114 4.23 -4.96 10.76
C VAL A 114 3.94 -6.32 11.41
N LEU A 115 4.86 -7.26 11.34
CA LEU A 115 4.65 -8.61 11.89
C LEU A 115 4.78 -8.65 13.42
N ASP A 116 5.61 -7.78 13.99
CA ASP A 116 5.81 -7.65 15.44
C ASP A 116 4.70 -6.82 16.13
N TRP A 117 3.81 -6.20 15.35
CA TRP A 117 2.74 -5.37 15.89
C TRP A 117 1.71 -6.19 16.65
N LYS A 118 1.19 -5.65 17.78
CA LYS A 118 0.31 -6.35 18.75
C LYS A 118 -0.99 -6.91 18.14
N ARG A 119 -1.46 -6.33 17.03
CA ARG A 119 -2.65 -6.79 16.30
C ARG A 119 -2.29 -7.20 14.87
N PRO A 120 -3.08 -8.05 14.21
CA PRO A 120 -2.87 -8.36 12.81
C PRO A 120 -3.00 -7.11 11.93
N VAL A 121 -1.94 -6.79 11.19
CA VAL A 121 -1.92 -5.70 10.19
C VAL A 121 -1.51 -6.28 8.85
N LYS A 122 -2.12 -5.83 7.75
CA LYS A 122 -1.71 -6.22 6.39
C LYS A 122 -0.65 -5.25 5.85
N ILE A 123 0.29 -5.79 5.08
CA ILE A 123 1.22 -4.98 4.30
C ILE A 123 0.88 -5.07 2.81
N PHE A 124 0.71 -3.92 2.17
CA PHE A 124 0.48 -3.76 0.74
C PHE A 124 1.78 -3.27 0.09
N VAL A 125 2.39 -4.12 -0.74
CA VAL A 125 3.70 -3.84 -1.34
C VAL A 125 3.52 -3.56 -2.83
N GLU A 126 3.68 -2.29 -3.22
CA GLU A 126 3.69 -1.92 -4.64
C GLU A 126 5.08 -2.13 -5.24
N THR A 127 5.19 -2.98 -6.27
CA THR A 127 6.39 -3.08 -7.10
C THR A 127 6.36 -2.00 -8.16
N LYS A 128 7.26 -1.01 -8.04
CA LYS A 128 7.31 0.15 -8.96
C LYS A 128 7.96 -0.21 -10.29
N HIS A 129 7.31 0.19 -11.37
CA HIS A 129 7.80 0.04 -12.74
C HIS A 129 7.82 1.40 -13.48
N PRO A 130 8.67 1.60 -14.49
CA PRO A 130 9.71 0.68 -14.99
C PRO A 130 10.89 0.51 -14.01
N VAL A 131 11.55 -0.64 -14.07
CA VAL A 131 12.74 -0.98 -13.27
C VAL A 131 13.96 -1.22 -14.15
N ARG A 132 15.16 -0.99 -13.60
CA ARG A 132 16.43 -1.21 -14.30
C ARG A 132 16.74 -2.69 -14.51
N TYR A 133 16.32 -3.54 -13.57
CA TYR A 133 16.76 -4.93 -13.46
C TYR A 133 15.66 -5.94 -13.82
N GLY A 134 14.71 -5.55 -14.68
CA GLY A 134 13.65 -6.44 -15.17
C GLY A 134 12.78 -7.03 -14.03
N ALA A 135 12.62 -8.35 -14.02
CA ALA A 135 11.78 -9.06 -13.06
C ALA A 135 12.43 -9.27 -11.67
N LEU A 136 13.61 -8.71 -11.41
CA LEU A 136 14.33 -8.95 -10.17
C LEU A 136 13.61 -8.40 -8.94
N VAL A 137 12.86 -7.30 -9.08
CA VAL A 137 12.12 -6.71 -7.96
C VAL A 137 11.07 -7.68 -7.41
N GLU A 138 10.30 -8.34 -8.27
CA GLU A 138 9.30 -9.32 -7.85
C GLU A 138 9.94 -10.53 -7.17
N SER A 139 11.03 -11.06 -7.76
CA SER A 139 11.76 -12.19 -7.18
C SER A 139 12.30 -11.87 -5.79
N LYS A 140 12.85 -10.66 -5.60
CA LYS A 140 13.35 -10.21 -4.31
C LYS A 140 12.23 -9.98 -3.28
N VAL A 141 11.09 -9.40 -3.70
CA VAL A 141 9.91 -9.25 -2.83
C VAL A 141 9.43 -10.63 -2.38
N LEU A 142 9.25 -11.58 -3.30
CA LEU A 142 8.81 -12.93 -2.94
C LEU A 142 9.80 -13.63 -2.01
N ALA A 143 11.10 -13.55 -2.28
CA ALA A 143 12.12 -14.15 -1.42
C ALA A 143 12.07 -13.56 0.00
N LEU A 144 11.85 -12.24 0.12
CA LEU A 144 11.70 -11.58 1.41
C LEU A 144 10.43 -12.06 2.13
N LEU A 145 9.28 -12.07 1.46
CA LEU A 145 8.02 -12.54 2.04
C LEU A 145 8.09 -14.03 2.44
N HIS A 146 8.82 -14.86 1.69
CA HIS A 146 9.10 -16.26 2.07
C HIS A 146 9.95 -16.35 3.34
N ARG A 147 11.00 -15.54 3.46
CA ARG A 147 11.84 -15.49 4.66
C ARG A 147 11.04 -15.14 5.93
N PHE A 148 10.04 -14.29 5.80
CA PHE A 148 9.12 -13.93 6.89
C PHE A 148 7.91 -14.87 7.03
N GLY A 149 7.80 -15.93 6.23
CA GLY A 149 6.71 -16.91 6.31
C GLY A 149 5.34 -16.43 5.83
N ILE A 150 5.26 -15.32 5.08
CA ILE A 150 4.00 -14.69 4.65
C ILE A 150 3.75 -14.74 3.14
N ALA A 151 4.59 -15.43 2.36
CA ALA A 151 4.41 -15.55 0.91
C ALA A 151 3.38 -16.62 0.49
N ALA A 152 3.09 -17.59 1.35
CA ALA A 152 2.17 -18.69 1.08
C ALA A 152 1.08 -18.76 2.17
N PRO A 153 0.11 -17.82 2.16
CA PRO A 153 -0.97 -17.82 3.13
C PRO A 153 -1.90 -19.03 2.94
N ALA A 154 -2.58 -19.46 4.02
CA ALA A 154 -3.55 -20.53 3.95
C ALA A 154 -4.77 -20.19 3.07
N SER A 155 -5.11 -18.90 2.99
CA SER A 155 -6.12 -18.33 2.08
C SER A 155 -5.82 -16.84 1.84
N ALA A 156 -6.42 -16.25 0.79
CA ALA A 156 -6.25 -14.83 0.49
C ALA A 156 -6.67 -13.92 1.67
N ASP A 157 -7.74 -14.26 2.37
CA ASP A 157 -8.25 -13.45 3.48
C ASP A 157 -7.31 -13.46 4.69
N ARG A 158 -6.63 -14.58 4.92
CA ARG A 158 -5.63 -14.75 5.99
C ARG A 158 -4.26 -14.21 5.63
N SER A 159 -4.08 -13.72 4.40
CA SER A 159 -2.79 -13.16 4.00
C SER A 159 -2.46 -11.90 4.80
N ARG A 160 -1.21 -11.85 5.29
CA ARG A 160 -0.62 -10.65 5.91
C ARG A 160 0.01 -9.72 4.86
N ALA A 161 0.25 -10.22 3.65
CA ALA A 161 0.84 -9.46 2.56
C ALA A 161 -0.07 -9.44 1.33
N VAL A 162 -0.10 -8.31 0.64
CA VAL A 162 -0.75 -8.09 -0.66
C VAL A 162 0.28 -7.45 -1.58
N VAL A 163 0.47 -7.96 -2.79
CA VAL A 163 1.39 -7.34 -3.75
C VAL A 163 0.60 -6.54 -4.79
N MET A 164 1.02 -5.32 -5.03
CA MET A 164 0.36 -4.40 -5.95
C MET A 164 1.30 -3.95 -7.06
N SER A 165 0.75 -3.63 -8.22
CA SER A 165 1.50 -3.01 -9.30
C SER A 165 0.59 -2.41 -10.37
N PHE A 166 1.07 -1.36 -11.04
CA PHE A 166 0.53 -0.89 -12.33
C PHE A 166 0.95 -1.80 -13.49
N SER A 167 1.92 -2.68 -13.28
CA SER A 167 2.41 -3.62 -14.29
C SER A 167 1.71 -4.96 -14.20
N ALA A 168 0.83 -5.26 -15.17
CA ALA A 168 0.20 -6.58 -15.29
C ALA A 168 1.24 -7.71 -15.38
N ALA A 169 2.35 -7.48 -16.08
CA ALA A 169 3.43 -8.46 -16.21
C ALA A 169 4.13 -8.75 -14.86
N ALA A 170 4.26 -7.75 -13.98
CA ALA A 170 4.79 -7.94 -12.63
C ALA A 170 3.86 -8.86 -11.82
N LEU A 171 2.57 -8.55 -11.80
CA LEU A 171 1.57 -9.36 -11.08
C LEU A 171 1.45 -10.77 -11.65
N TRP A 172 1.54 -10.95 -12.97
CA TRP A 172 1.57 -12.28 -13.57
C TRP A 172 2.74 -13.12 -13.04
N ARG A 173 3.96 -12.54 -12.93
CA ARG A 173 5.11 -13.23 -12.35
C ARG A 173 4.88 -13.62 -10.88
N ILE A 174 4.33 -12.69 -10.08
CA ILE A 174 3.97 -12.93 -8.67
C ILE A 174 2.96 -14.09 -8.58
N ARG A 175 1.87 -14.03 -9.34
CA ARG A 175 0.81 -15.06 -9.31
C ARG A 175 1.29 -16.44 -9.72
N ARG A 176 2.22 -16.52 -10.68
CA ARG A 176 2.83 -17.80 -11.05
C ARG A 176 3.69 -18.40 -9.95
N ALA A 177 4.42 -17.59 -9.21
CA ALA A 177 5.35 -18.03 -8.17
C ALA A 177 4.68 -18.21 -6.80
N ALA A 178 3.64 -17.44 -6.50
CA ALA A 178 2.90 -17.45 -5.24
C ALA A 178 1.38 -17.36 -5.50
N PRO A 179 0.72 -18.44 -5.95
CA PRO A 179 -0.66 -18.43 -6.43
C PRO A 179 -1.71 -18.08 -5.37
N LEU A 180 -1.41 -18.22 -4.08
CA LEU A 180 -2.31 -17.87 -2.97
C LEU A 180 -2.08 -16.46 -2.44
N LEU A 181 -0.98 -15.79 -2.84
CA LEU A 181 -0.70 -14.43 -2.41
C LEU A 181 -1.66 -13.45 -3.12
N PRO A 182 -2.44 -12.64 -2.38
CA PRO A 182 -3.32 -11.65 -2.98
C PRO A 182 -2.56 -10.60 -3.80
N THR A 183 -3.17 -10.16 -4.90
CA THR A 183 -2.58 -9.15 -5.77
C THR A 183 -3.60 -8.10 -6.19
N VAL A 184 -3.17 -6.84 -6.31
CA VAL A 184 -3.98 -5.71 -6.78
C VAL A 184 -3.41 -5.17 -8.09
N LEU A 185 -4.21 -5.20 -9.15
CA LEU A 185 -3.89 -4.49 -10.39
C LEU A 185 -4.27 -3.02 -10.24
N LEU A 186 -3.27 -2.14 -10.14
CA LEU A 186 -3.47 -0.70 -10.06
C LEU A 186 -3.69 -0.09 -11.44
N GLY A 187 -4.52 0.97 -11.52
CA GLY A 187 -4.75 1.66 -12.78
C GLY A 187 -5.45 3.01 -12.61
N ARG A 188 -5.15 3.92 -13.56
CA ARG A 188 -5.80 5.25 -13.69
C ARG A 188 -6.84 5.27 -14.82
N SER A 189 -6.98 4.18 -15.59
CA SER A 189 -7.93 4.04 -16.67
C SER A 189 -8.96 2.97 -16.35
N HIS A 190 -10.24 3.36 -16.34
CA HIS A 190 -11.33 2.39 -16.16
C HIS A 190 -11.32 1.30 -17.21
N ARG A 191 -11.00 1.63 -18.49
CA ARG A 191 -10.92 0.66 -19.59
C ARG A 191 -9.86 -0.40 -19.34
N TYR A 192 -8.70 -0.01 -18.79
CA TYR A 192 -7.63 -0.94 -18.44
C TYR A 192 -8.07 -1.87 -17.30
N LEU A 193 -8.64 -1.32 -16.23
CA LEU A 193 -9.11 -2.10 -15.07
C LEU A 193 -10.31 -3.00 -15.42
N ALA A 194 -11.16 -2.54 -16.34
CA ALA A 194 -12.31 -3.30 -16.83
C ALA A 194 -11.95 -4.33 -17.92
N SER A 195 -10.74 -4.29 -18.44
CA SER A 195 -10.28 -5.21 -19.50
C SER A 195 -10.07 -6.64 -18.97
N SER A 196 -9.81 -7.57 -19.87
CA SER A 196 -9.41 -8.95 -19.51
C SER A 196 -8.04 -9.04 -18.82
N ALA A 197 -7.26 -7.97 -18.75
CA ALA A 197 -5.92 -7.98 -18.16
C ALA A 197 -5.93 -8.53 -16.73
N ALA A 198 -6.81 -8.03 -15.86
CA ALA A 198 -6.93 -8.51 -14.49
C ALA A 198 -7.30 -10.01 -14.41
N SER A 199 -8.14 -10.50 -15.32
CA SER A 199 -8.51 -11.91 -15.41
C SER A 199 -7.33 -12.77 -15.92
N THR A 200 -6.68 -12.33 -16.97
CA THR A 200 -5.55 -13.06 -17.60
C THR A 200 -4.39 -13.26 -16.62
N ILE A 201 -4.10 -12.26 -15.78
CA ILE A 201 -3.04 -12.35 -14.78
C ILE A 201 -3.50 -13.03 -13.48
N GLY A 202 -4.80 -13.27 -13.30
CA GLY A 202 -5.36 -13.83 -12.08
C GLY A 202 -5.29 -12.87 -10.88
N ALA A 203 -5.38 -11.55 -11.11
CA ALA A 203 -5.40 -10.58 -10.02
C ALA A 203 -6.62 -10.80 -9.11
N THR A 204 -6.43 -10.74 -7.80
CA THR A 204 -7.48 -10.94 -6.80
C THR A 204 -8.24 -9.66 -6.48
N ALA A 205 -7.70 -8.52 -6.87
CA ALA A 205 -8.31 -7.21 -6.71
C ALA A 205 -7.90 -6.25 -7.85
N VAL A 206 -8.67 -5.19 -8.01
CA VAL A 206 -8.35 -4.04 -8.86
C VAL A 206 -8.29 -2.77 -8.03
N GLY A 207 -7.40 -1.83 -8.41
CA GLY A 207 -7.11 -0.62 -7.66
C GLY A 207 -7.20 0.65 -8.51
N PRO A 208 -8.41 1.22 -8.73
CA PRO A 208 -8.55 2.52 -9.33
C PRO A 208 -8.04 3.65 -8.43
N SER A 209 -7.65 4.77 -9.06
CA SER A 209 -7.57 6.03 -8.33
C SER A 209 -8.98 6.49 -7.94
N LEU A 210 -9.09 7.30 -6.88
CA LEU A 210 -10.37 7.88 -6.44
C LEU A 210 -11.06 8.64 -7.59
N ALA A 211 -10.32 9.45 -8.35
CA ALA A 211 -10.89 10.16 -9.49
C ALA A 211 -11.50 9.20 -10.53
N THR A 212 -10.78 8.12 -10.88
CA THR A 212 -11.30 7.10 -11.79
C THR A 212 -12.54 6.42 -11.22
N LEU A 213 -12.58 6.16 -9.91
CA LEU A 213 -13.72 5.51 -9.28
C LEU A 213 -14.96 6.42 -9.21
N ARG A 214 -14.76 7.73 -8.97
CA ARG A 214 -15.86 8.71 -9.01
C ARG A 214 -16.48 8.87 -10.38
N GLU A 215 -15.64 8.85 -11.44
CA GLU A 215 -16.11 8.89 -12.83
C GLU A 215 -16.77 7.58 -13.27
N HIS A 216 -16.34 6.43 -12.69
CA HIS A 216 -16.75 5.09 -13.11
C HIS A 216 -17.08 4.20 -11.89
N PRO A 217 -18.14 4.52 -11.11
CA PRO A 217 -18.51 3.74 -9.93
C PRO A 217 -18.94 2.31 -10.26
N GLU A 218 -19.36 2.03 -11.50
CA GLU A 218 -19.68 0.69 -11.99
C GLU A 218 -18.50 -0.30 -11.92
N LEU A 219 -17.26 0.18 -11.69
CA LEU A 219 -16.10 -0.68 -11.45
C LEU A 219 -16.27 -1.54 -10.20
N VAL A 220 -17.02 -1.08 -9.20
CA VAL A 220 -17.30 -1.84 -7.96
C VAL A 220 -18.10 -3.10 -8.29
N ASP A 221 -19.26 -2.94 -8.95
CA ASP A 221 -20.12 -4.06 -9.33
C ASP A 221 -19.40 -5.02 -10.26
N ARG A 222 -18.61 -4.48 -11.19
CA ARG A 222 -17.82 -5.29 -12.11
C ARG A 222 -16.76 -6.12 -11.39
N ALA A 223 -16.06 -5.53 -10.42
CA ALA A 223 -15.07 -6.24 -9.61
C ALA A 223 -15.77 -7.33 -8.78
N ALA A 224 -16.88 -7.00 -8.11
CA ALA A 224 -17.67 -7.93 -7.32
C ALA A 224 -18.20 -9.11 -8.15
N ALA A 225 -18.73 -8.85 -9.36
CA ALA A 225 -19.19 -9.88 -10.29
C ALA A 225 -18.07 -10.85 -10.74
N GLN A 226 -16.83 -10.44 -10.63
CA GLN A 226 -15.63 -11.24 -10.93
C GLN A 226 -14.96 -11.83 -9.67
N GLY A 227 -15.59 -11.71 -8.50
CA GLY A 227 -15.05 -12.17 -7.22
C GLY A 227 -13.78 -11.44 -6.78
N ARG A 228 -13.62 -10.17 -7.16
CA ARG A 228 -12.46 -9.35 -6.84
C ARG A 228 -12.79 -8.27 -5.83
N ALA A 229 -11.87 -8.05 -4.91
CA ALA A 229 -11.91 -6.88 -4.04
C ALA A 229 -11.56 -5.59 -4.82
N LEU A 230 -11.98 -4.44 -4.28
CA LEU A 230 -11.63 -3.14 -4.81
C LEU A 230 -10.77 -2.36 -3.81
N TYR A 231 -9.61 -1.93 -4.26
CA TYR A 231 -8.69 -1.05 -3.55
C TYR A 231 -8.80 0.35 -4.15
N CYS A 232 -9.01 1.38 -3.35
CA CYS A 232 -9.08 2.77 -3.83
C CYS A 232 -7.94 3.60 -3.23
N TRP A 233 -7.32 4.48 -4.02
CA TRP A 233 -6.21 5.35 -3.63
C TRP A 233 -6.35 6.74 -4.26
N SER A 234 -6.16 7.81 -3.51
CA SER A 234 -6.27 7.91 -2.05
C SER A 234 -7.49 8.75 -1.69
N ALA A 235 -8.12 8.48 -0.57
CA ALA A 235 -9.21 9.27 -0.05
C ALA A 235 -8.81 9.86 1.31
N ASP A 236 -8.75 11.19 1.37
CA ASP A 236 -8.22 11.94 2.50
C ASP A 236 -9.27 12.87 3.12
N ASP A 237 -10.35 13.14 2.40
CA ASP A 237 -11.45 13.99 2.84
C ASP A 237 -12.67 13.17 3.24
N TYR A 238 -13.50 13.72 4.14
CA TYR A 238 -14.72 13.08 4.66
C TYR A 238 -15.65 12.57 3.55
N GLU A 239 -15.92 13.41 2.54
CA GLU A 239 -16.80 13.07 1.43
C GLU A 239 -16.23 11.96 0.54
N ASP A 240 -14.91 11.89 0.39
CA ASP A 240 -14.23 10.85 -0.35
C ASP A 240 -14.30 9.50 0.39
N VAL A 241 -14.11 9.52 1.71
CA VAL A 241 -14.21 8.33 2.56
C VAL A 241 -15.65 7.82 2.60
N ARG A 242 -16.63 8.72 2.74
CA ARG A 242 -18.06 8.39 2.69
C ARG A 242 -18.42 7.75 1.36
N PHE A 243 -18.03 8.36 0.24
CA PHE A 243 -18.24 7.81 -1.09
C PHE A 243 -17.65 6.40 -1.22
N CYS A 244 -16.39 6.19 -0.83
CA CYS A 244 -15.73 4.89 -0.92
C CYS A 244 -16.44 3.81 -0.08
N ARG A 245 -16.92 4.16 1.13
CA ARG A 245 -17.74 3.28 1.98
C ARG A 245 -19.06 2.92 1.28
N ASP A 246 -19.76 3.93 0.79
CA ASP A 246 -21.12 3.77 0.24
C ASP A 246 -21.14 2.94 -1.06
N VAL A 247 -20.08 3.03 -1.87
CA VAL A 247 -19.94 2.19 -3.08
C VAL A 247 -19.33 0.81 -2.79
N GLY A 248 -18.89 0.51 -1.56
CA GLY A 248 -18.40 -0.81 -1.18
C GLY A 248 -16.91 -1.07 -1.49
N VAL A 249 -16.05 -0.03 -1.38
CA VAL A 249 -14.60 -0.21 -1.44
C VAL A 249 -14.15 -1.13 -0.31
N ALA A 250 -13.36 -2.16 -0.62
CA ALA A 250 -12.86 -3.10 0.38
C ALA A 250 -11.62 -2.57 1.13
N TRP A 251 -10.69 -1.90 0.43
CA TRP A 251 -9.45 -1.37 0.97
C TRP A 251 -9.28 0.09 0.53
N LEU A 252 -9.20 0.98 1.49
CA LEU A 252 -9.12 2.42 1.28
C LEU A 252 -7.75 2.95 1.70
N ALA A 253 -6.96 3.43 0.75
CA ALA A 253 -5.69 4.09 1.01
C ALA A 253 -5.88 5.55 1.39
N THR A 254 -5.16 6.01 2.41
CA THR A 254 -5.22 7.39 2.89
C THR A 254 -3.87 7.85 3.46
N HIS A 255 -3.61 9.16 3.41
CA HIS A 255 -2.47 9.80 4.06
C HIS A 255 -2.76 10.16 5.54
N HIS A 256 -4.05 10.08 5.96
CA HIS A 256 -4.56 10.45 7.28
C HIS A 256 -5.23 9.28 8.01
N PRO A 257 -4.52 8.17 8.32
CA PRO A 257 -5.16 6.94 8.81
C PRO A 257 -5.98 7.14 10.08
N GLY A 258 -5.49 7.89 11.07
CA GLY A 258 -6.21 8.15 12.32
C GLY A 258 -7.52 8.90 12.11
N ARG A 259 -7.50 9.94 11.27
CA ARG A 259 -8.68 10.73 10.96
C ARG A 259 -9.74 9.90 10.23
N VAL A 260 -9.32 9.11 9.24
CA VAL A 260 -10.22 8.24 8.47
C VAL A 260 -10.79 7.13 9.35
N LYS A 261 -9.99 6.54 10.26
CA LYS A 261 -10.49 5.57 11.24
C LYS A 261 -11.56 6.17 12.13
N ALA A 262 -11.32 7.37 12.70
CA ALA A 262 -12.30 8.05 13.54
C ALA A 262 -13.63 8.27 12.80
N TRP A 263 -13.60 8.78 11.57
CA TRP A 263 -14.82 9.00 10.77
C TRP A 263 -15.59 7.71 10.52
N LEU A 264 -14.91 6.61 10.21
CA LEU A 264 -15.55 5.33 9.96
C LEU A 264 -16.14 4.72 11.24
N ASP A 265 -15.44 4.81 12.37
CA ASP A 265 -15.86 4.30 13.67
C ASP A 265 -17.08 5.07 14.23
N ASP A 266 -17.13 6.40 14.00
CA ASP A 266 -18.29 7.26 14.32
C ASP A 266 -19.47 7.08 13.35
N GLY A 267 -19.41 6.12 12.43
CA GLY A 267 -20.46 5.80 11.47
C GLY A 267 -20.70 6.88 10.40
N LEU A 268 -19.73 7.82 10.22
CA LEU A 268 -19.84 8.95 9.29
C LEU A 268 -21.12 9.79 9.55
N THR A 269 -21.42 10.07 10.82
CA THR A 269 -22.65 10.77 11.23
C THR A 269 -22.61 12.29 11.03
N GLY A 270 -21.53 12.84 10.48
CA GLY A 270 -21.49 14.24 10.03
C GLY A 270 -21.37 15.31 11.14
N ALA A 271 -21.11 14.93 12.37
CA ALA A 271 -20.78 15.85 13.43
C ALA A 271 -19.25 16.07 13.42
N ASP A 272 -18.83 17.30 13.12
CA ASP A 272 -17.48 17.87 13.11
C ASP A 272 -16.79 17.97 11.73
N VAL A 273 -17.43 18.76 10.84
CA VAL A 273 -16.71 19.44 9.76
C VAL A 273 -16.47 20.89 10.23
N HIS A 274 -15.40 21.12 11.00
CA HIS A 274 -14.82 22.46 11.18
C HIS A 274 -13.29 22.37 11.21
#